data_b782d807e9e51cacb1f841ba3ea72f11
#
_entry.id   b782d807e9e51cacb1f841ba3ea72f11
#
_cell.length_a   1.000
_cell.length_b   1.000
_cell.length_c   1.000
_cell.angle_alpha   90.00
_cell.angle_beta   90.00
_cell.angle_gamma   90.00
#
_symmetry.space_group_name_H-M   'P 1'
#
loop_
_entity.id
_entity.type
_entity.pdbx_description
1 polymer ?
#
loop_
_entity_poly.entity_id
_entity_poly.type
_entity_poly.pdbx_seq_one_letter_code
_entity_poly.pdbx_strand_id
1 'polypeptide(L)'
;MSPFRENLAREGVSEILAVRGPIGIMAFHGGALERVTDVIAAETARLTESSYYAVLHPDDSLHVPSKFIDPAHSPKLSTFVDHVDVAIAIHGYGRHDAMFRVLLGGSNRALATHIGAYLEPALPKYEIVTDLADIPRELAGQHPDNPVNRVRGKGVQIEVPAALRWHYDHKQWSDTPGVGRAPQVDALIEALSRAIECWAIDAV
;
A
#
# COMPACT_ATOMS: atom_id res chain seq x y z
N MET A 1 24.49 -7.96 6.78
CA MET A 1 23.83 -6.83 6.09
C MET A 1 22.33 -6.98 6.36
N SER A 2 21.52 -5.90 6.40
CA SER A 2 20.08 -6.10 6.62
C SER A 2 19.41 -6.66 5.36
N PRO A 3 18.36 -7.51 5.50
CA PRO A 3 17.64 -8.05 4.34
C PRO A 3 17.12 -6.97 3.38
N PHE A 4 16.68 -5.82 3.91
CA PHE A 4 16.20 -4.72 3.10
C PHE A 4 17.31 -4.06 2.27
N ARG A 5 18.48 -3.82 2.88
CA ARG A 5 19.63 -3.26 2.15
C ARG A 5 20.15 -4.22 1.08
N GLU A 6 20.15 -5.52 1.35
CA GLU A 6 20.51 -6.54 0.36
C GLU A 6 19.50 -6.56 -0.79
N ASN A 7 18.22 -6.41 -0.48
CA ASN A 7 17.16 -6.33 -1.49
C ASN A 7 17.34 -5.11 -2.41
N LEU A 8 17.57 -3.93 -1.85
CA LEU A 8 17.78 -2.70 -2.63
C LEU A 8 19.06 -2.75 -3.53
N ALA A 9 20.04 -3.59 -3.18
CA ALA A 9 21.26 -3.76 -3.96
C ALA A 9 21.14 -4.78 -5.09
N ARG A 10 19.99 -5.49 -5.22
CA ARG A 10 19.78 -6.48 -6.27
C ARG A 10 19.60 -5.82 -7.64
N GLU A 11 20.13 -6.47 -8.67
CA GLU A 11 19.92 -6.04 -10.05
C GLU A 11 18.42 -6.02 -10.40
N GLY A 12 17.99 -4.96 -11.07
CA GLY A 12 16.62 -4.75 -11.49
C GLY A 12 15.67 -4.23 -10.40
N VAL A 13 16.06 -4.24 -9.12
CA VAL A 13 15.27 -3.59 -8.05
C VAL A 13 15.46 -2.08 -8.16
N SER A 14 14.34 -1.35 -8.12
CA SER A 14 14.37 0.11 -8.15
C SER A 14 13.59 0.71 -6.98
N GLU A 15 14.15 1.74 -6.37
CA GLU A 15 13.59 2.49 -5.28
C GLU A 15 13.17 3.88 -5.75
N ILE A 16 11.91 4.24 -5.54
CA ILE A 16 11.30 5.48 -6.00
C ILE A 16 10.90 6.33 -4.79
N LEU A 17 11.16 7.64 -4.87
CA LEU A 17 10.69 8.64 -3.92
C LEU A 17 10.19 9.87 -4.69
N ALA A 18 9.01 10.35 -4.36
CA ALA A 18 8.50 11.66 -4.74
C ALA A 18 7.93 12.36 -3.51
N VAL A 19 8.60 13.40 -3.05
CA VAL A 19 8.16 14.21 -1.91
C VAL A 19 7.19 15.27 -2.40
N ARG A 20 5.99 15.34 -1.78
CA ARG A 20 4.92 16.31 -2.07
C ARG A 20 4.24 16.71 -0.75
N GLY A 21 2.95 16.41 -0.60
CA GLY A 21 2.16 16.70 0.61
C GLY A 21 2.52 15.84 1.83
N PRO A 22 1.90 16.14 2.98
CA PRO A 22 2.19 15.49 4.26
C PRO A 22 1.54 14.11 4.41
N ILE A 23 0.70 13.69 3.47
CA ILE A 23 0.21 12.31 3.41
C ILE A 23 1.14 11.50 2.52
N GLY A 24 1.51 10.31 2.95
CA GLY A 24 2.39 9.43 2.20
C GLY A 24 1.71 8.15 1.74
N ILE A 25 1.93 7.75 0.48
CA ILE A 25 1.46 6.49 -0.07
C ILE A 25 2.67 5.62 -0.40
N MET A 26 2.67 4.37 0.06
CA MET A 26 3.82 3.46 -0.05
C MET A 26 3.44 2.15 -0.74
N ALA A 27 4.40 1.55 -1.48
CA ALA A 27 4.34 0.17 -1.98
C ALA A 27 5.73 -0.47 -1.86
N PHE A 28 5.94 -1.32 -0.86
CA PHE A 28 7.25 -1.92 -0.60
C PHE A 28 7.59 -3.10 -1.51
N HIS A 29 6.57 -3.74 -2.08
CA HIS A 29 6.69 -4.96 -2.84
C HIS A 29 6.12 -4.83 -4.25
N GLY A 30 6.18 -3.61 -4.82
CA GLY A 30 5.69 -3.32 -6.17
C GLY A 30 6.40 -4.10 -7.27
N GLY A 31 5.96 -3.91 -8.50
CA GLY A 31 6.46 -4.66 -9.66
C GLY A 31 5.96 -6.11 -9.65
N ALA A 32 6.83 -7.09 -9.89
CA ALA A 32 6.43 -8.48 -10.04
C ALA A 32 6.08 -9.19 -8.71
N LEU A 33 6.53 -8.65 -7.55
CA LEU A 33 6.36 -9.33 -6.25
C LEU A 33 4.91 -9.25 -5.76
N GLU A 34 4.34 -8.05 -5.67
CA GLU A 34 2.92 -7.82 -5.34
C GLU A 34 2.29 -6.96 -6.44
N ARG A 35 2.08 -7.55 -7.61
CA ARG A 35 1.66 -6.86 -8.83
C ARG A 35 0.50 -5.91 -8.61
N VAL A 36 0.55 -4.74 -9.30
CA VAL A 36 -0.45 -3.66 -9.28
C VAL A 36 -0.41 -2.77 -8.02
N THR A 37 0.24 -3.19 -6.92
CA THR A 37 0.26 -2.39 -5.67
C THR A 37 0.95 -1.04 -5.85
N ASP A 38 2.05 -1.00 -6.58
CA ASP A 38 2.78 0.22 -6.94
C ASP A 38 1.97 1.12 -7.89
N VAL A 39 1.19 0.53 -8.80
CA VAL A 39 0.28 1.27 -9.68
C VAL A 39 -0.83 1.96 -8.88
N ILE A 40 -1.47 1.24 -7.93
CA ILE A 40 -2.48 1.81 -7.03
C ILE A 40 -1.85 2.94 -6.20
N ALA A 41 -0.69 2.70 -5.60
CA ALA A 41 -0.01 3.67 -4.76
C ALA A 41 0.41 4.93 -5.53
N ALA A 42 1.03 4.76 -6.71
CA ALA A 42 1.50 5.86 -7.55
C ALA A 42 0.36 6.74 -8.04
N GLU A 43 -0.72 6.12 -8.54
CA GLU A 43 -1.85 6.87 -9.09
C GLU A 43 -2.65 7.59 -7.99
N THR A 44 -2.88 6.93 -6.85
CA THR A 44 -3.49 7.59 -5.68
C THR A 44 -2.65 8.78 -5.23
N ALA A 45 -1.32 8.62 -5.11
CA ALA A 45 -0.43 9.70 -4.71
C ALA A 45 -0.42 10.86 -5.73
N ARG A 46 -0.53 10.56 -7.02
CA ARG A 46 -0.61 11.56 -8.09
C ARG A 46 -1.90 12.37 -8.02
N LEU A 47 -3.04 11.71 -7.81
CA LEU A 47 -4.36 12.36 -7.77
C LEU A 47 -4.52 13.25 -6.53
N THR A 48 -3.90 12.88 -5.42
CA THR A 48 -4.05 13.58 -4.13
C THR A 48 -2.86 14.49 -3.76
N GLU A 49 -1.91 14.69 -4.68
CA GLU A 49 -0.65 15.40 -4.41
C GLU A 49 0.09 14.86 -3.16
N SER A 50 -0.12 13.59 -2.83
CA SER A 50 0.54 12.91 -1.71
C SER A 50 1.99 12.54 -2.04
N SER A 51 2.83 12.44 -1.02
CA SER A 51 4.17 11.88 -1.16
C SER A 51 4.10 10.40 -1.53
N TYR A 52 5.03 9.94 -2.36
CA TYR A 52 5.06 8.56 -2.86
C TYR A 52 6.40 7.89 -2.60
N TYR A 53 6.37 6.66 -2.11
CA TYR A 53 7.52 5.80 -1.97
C TYR A 53 7.21 4.39 -2.48
N ALA A 54 8.10 3.81 -3.29
CA ALA A 54 7.96 2.43 -3.72
C ALA A 54 9.29 1.72 -3.90
N VAL A 55 9.26 0.40 -3.73
CA VAL A 55 10.31 -0.51 -4.18
C VAL A 55 9.71 -1.42 -5.24
N LEU A 56 10.26 -1.38 -6.45
CA LEU A 56 9.81 -2.20 -7.58
C LEU A 56 10.76 -3.38 -7.77
N HIS A 57 10.19 -4.56 -7.83
CA HIS A 57 10.91 -5.82 -7.98
C HIS A 57 10.77 -6.35 -9.40
N PRO A 58 11.87 -6.80 -10.04
CA PRO A 58 11.83 -7.38 -11.38
C PRO A 58 11.21 -8.78 -11.40
N ASP A 59 11.21 -9.47 -10.25
CA ASP A 59 10.73 -10.82 -10.03
C ASP A 59 10.07 -10.96 -8.63
N ASP A 60 9.52 -12.11 -8.32
CA ASP A 60 8.88 -12.45 -7.05
C ASP A 60 9.81 -13.17 -6.04
N SER A 61 11.12 -13.19 -6.30
CA SER A 61 12.06 -14.08 -5.61
C SER A 61 12.44 -13.67 -4.19
N LEU A 62 12.23 -12.41 -3.76
CA LEU A 62 12.65 -11.95 -2.44
C LEU A 62 11.58 -11.05 -1.80
N HIS A 63 10.80 -11.63 -0.92
CA HIS A 63 9.88 -10.90 -0.05
C HIS A 63 10.56 -10.54 1.27
N VAL A 64 10.75 -9.25 1.53
CA VAL A 64 11.24 -8.75 2.83
C VAL A 64 10.05 -8.29 3.66
N PRO A 65 9.69 -9.00 4.75
CA PRO A 65 8.57 -8.57 5.60
C PRO A 65 8.72 -7.13 6.07
N SER A 66 7.63 -6.35 6.08
CA SER A 66 7.63 -4.91 6.36
C SER A 66 8.36 -4.52 7.65
N LYS A 67 8.32 -5.37 8.68
CA LYS A 67 9.06 -5.15 9.94
C LYS A 67 10.59 -5.15 9.82
N PHE A 68 11.13 -5.63 8.70
CA PHE A 68 12.57 -5.61 8.39
C PHE A 68 12.94 -4.53 7.37
N ILE A 69 11.98 -3.75 6.92
CA ILE A 69 12.18 -2.58 6.07
C ILE A 69 12.50 -1.39 6.97
N ASP A 70 13.79 -1.17 7.25
CA ASP A 70 14.23 -0.12 8.17
C ASP A 70 14.68 1.13 7.40
N PRO A 71 14.07 2.32 7.67
CA PRO A 71 14.50 3.60 7.09
C PRO A 71 15.99 3.90 7.25
N ALA A 72 16.65 3.40 8.30
CA ALA A 72 18.09 3.54 8.49
C ALA A 72 18.93 2.90 7.36
N HIS A 73 18.32 2.05 6.54
CA HIS A 73 18.99 1.37 5.43
C HIS A 73 18.71 1.97 4.05
N SER A 74 17.87 3.02 3.98
CA SER A 74 17.56 3.75 2.75
C SER A 74 17.39 5.25 3.03
N PRO A 75 18.24 6.11 2.47
CA PRO A 75 18.06 7.56 2.55
C PRO A 75 16.72 8.04 1.99
N LYS A 76 16.20 7.39 0.93
CA LYS A 76 14.89 7.74 0.36
C LYS A 76 13.75 7.40 1.31
N LEU A 77 13.77 6.21 1.92
CA LEU A 77 12.76 5.82 2.90
C LEU A 77 12.83 6.69 4.16
N SER A 78 14.04 7.02 4.65
CA SER A 78 14.22 7.94 5.77
C SER A 78 13.61 9.31 5.45
N THR A 79 13.96 9.89 4.29
CA THR A 79 13.39 11.16 3.84
C THR A 79 11.86 11.11 3.78
N PHE A 80 11.29 10.02 3.28
CA PHE A 80 9.83 9.86 3.22
C PHE A 80 9.21 9.82 4.61
N VAL A 81 9.71 8.96 5.51
CA VAL A 81 9.18 8.79 6.87
C VAL A 81 9.28 10.08 7.70
N ASP A 82 10.37 10.84 7.53
CA ASP A 82 10.59 12.11 8.22
C ASP A 82 9.70 13.24 7.70
N HIS A 83 9.28 13.14 6.42
CA HIS A 83 8.49 14.19 5.75
C HIS A 83 6.99 14.07 6.01
N VAL A 84 6.43 12.84 6.00
CA VAL A 84 4.99 12.63 6.03
C VAL A 84 4.44 12.56 7.46
N ASP A 85 3.23 13.07 7.64
CA ASP A 85 2.52 13.00 8.93
C ASP A 85 1.81 11.67 9.12
N VAL A 86 1.13 11.19 8.08
CA VAL A 86 0.44 9.89 8.06
C VAL A 86 0.83 9.12 6.81
N ALA A 87 0.79 7.79 6.88
CA ALA A 87 1.14 6.95 5.75
C ALA A 87 0.09 5.87 5.46
N ILE A 88 -0.02 5.51 4.18
CA ILE A 88 -0.85 4.39 3.71
C ILE A 88 0.07 3.48 2.89
N ALA A 89 0.22 2.22 3.33
CA ALA A 89 0.99 1.22 2.62
C ALA A 89 0.05 0.27 1.87
N ILE A 90 0.26 0.15 0.56
CA ILE A 90 -0.50 -0.76 -0.30
C ILE A 90 0.30 -2.06 -0.43
N HIS A 91 -0.31 -3.15 0.01
CA HIS A 91 0.21 -4.51 -0.09
C HIS A 91 -0.70 -5.40 -0.91
N GLY A 92 -0.14 -6.48 -1.41
CA GLY A 92 -0.87 -7.50 -2.13
C GLY A 92 -0.76 -8.85 -1.43
N TYR A 93 -1.88 -9.54 -1.28
CA TYR A 93 -1.87 -10.88 -0.73
C TYR A 93 -2.65 -11.87 -1.60
N GLY A 94 -2.40 -13.18 -1.40
CA GLY A 94 -3.05 -14.26 -2.12
C GLY A 94 -3.48 -15.38 -1.17
N ARG A 95 -4.74 -15.34 -0.69
CA ARG A 95 -5.34 -16.38 0.14
C ARG A 95 -6.68 -16.81 -0.47
N HIS A 96 -6.87 -18.10 -0.68
CA HIS A 96 -8.08 -18.63 -1.29
C HIS A 96 -9.34 -18.40 -0.44
N ASP A 97 -9.20 -18.40 0.88
CA ASP A 97 -10.27 -18.16 1.86
C ASP A 97 -10.65 -16.69 2.03
N ALA A 98 -9.88 -15.77 1.41
CA ALA A 98 -10.06 -14.32 1.57
C ALA A 98 -9.95 -13.55 0.23
N MET A 99 -10.28 -14.20 -0.89
CA MET A 99 -10.10 -13.62 -2.24
C MET A 99 -10.88 -12.32 -2.49
N PHE A 100 -11.94 -12.06 -1.72
CA PHE A 100 -12.81 -10.89 -1.87
C PHE A 100 -12.83 -10.02 -0.60
N ARG A 101 -11.74 -10.01 0.17
CA ARG A 101 -11.59 -9.18 1.36
C ARG A 101 -10.48 -8.16 1.16
N VAL A 102 -10.74 -6.90 1.45
CA VAL A 102 -9.72 -5.84 1.55
C VAL A 102 -9.49 -5.56 3.02
N LEU A 103 -8.25 -5.75 3.49
CA LEU A 103 -7.95 -5.67 4.92
C LEU A 103 -7.23 -4.36 5.23
N LEU A 104 -7.74 -3.58 6.18
CA LEU A 104 -7.19 -2.29 6.59
C LEU A 104 -6.58 -2.40 7.99
N GLY A 105 -5.33 -2.82 8.04
CA GLY A 105 -4.51 -2.91 9.25
C GLY A 105 -3.77 -1.60 9.55
N GLY A 106 -2.59 -1.72 10.21
CA GLY A 106 -1.81 -0.56 10.63
C GLY A 106 -2.26 0.03 11.96
N SER A 107 -1.49 0.95 12.50
CA SER A 107 -1.71 1.47 13.86
C SER A 107 -2.61 2.72 13.91
N ASN A 108 -2.87 3.40 12.78
CA ASN A 108 -3.84 4.50 12.72
C ASN A 108 -5.23 3.96 12.45
N ARG A 109 -5.96 3.59 13.51
CA ARG A 109 -7.29 2.98 13.40
C ARG A 109 -8.37 3.95 12.93
N ALA A 110 -8.25 5.23 13.31
CA ALA A 110 -9.17 6.28 12.86
C ALA A 110 -9.09 6.46 11.34
N LEU A 111 -7.87 6.54 10.79
CA LEU A 111 -7.66 6.61 9.34
C LEU A 111 -8.13 5.32 8.64
N ALA A 112 -7.90 4.14 9.22
CA ALA A 112 -8.36 2.87 8.65
C ALA A 112 -9.90 2.82 8.56
N THR A 113 -10.60 3.21 9.61
CA THR A 113 -12.08 3.29 9.63
C THR A 113 -12.59 4.33 8.62
N HIS A 114 -11.94 5.50 8.58
CA HIS A 114 -12.28 6.54 7.62
C HIS A 114 -12.12 6.06 6.17
N ILE A 115 -10.99 5.47 5.80
CA ILE A 115 -10.77 4.90 4.47
C ILE A 115 -11.82 3.81 4.18
N GLY A 116 -12.07 2.91 5.13
CA GLY A 116 -13.05 1.84 4.99
C GLY A 116 -14.43 2.33 4.58
N ALA A 117 -14.89 3.44 5.17
CA ALA A 117 -16.19 4.05 4.84
C ALA A 117 -16.30 4.54 3.38
N TYR A 118 -15.18 4.89 2.74
CA TYR A 118 -15.14 5.25 1.31
C TYR A 118 -15.00 4.03 0.41
N LEU A 119 -14.28 2.99 0.85
CA LEU A 119 -14.08 1.78 0.05
C LEU A 119 -15.33 0.91 -0.02
N GLU A 120 -16.10 0.82 1.07
CA GLU A 120 -17.27 -0.06 1.16
C GLU A 120 -18.30 0.19 0.04
N PRO A 121 -18.79 1.41 -0.23
CA PRO A 121 -19.73 1.66 -1.32
C PRO A 121 -19.08 1.55 -2.72
N ALA A 122 -17.76 1.78 -2.83
CA ALA A 122 -17.06 1.73 -4.11
C ALA A 122 -16.72 0.30 -4.57
N LEU A 123 -16.61 -0.63 -3.64
CA LEU A 123 -16.20 -2.01 -3.88
C LEU A 123 -17.25 -3.02 -3.38
N PRO A 124 -18.50 -2.98 -3.87
CA PRO A 124 -19.63 -3.75 -3.32
C PRO A 124 -19.46 -5.27 -3.43
N LYS A 125 -18.49 -5.76 -4.20
CA LYS A 125 -18.16 -7.18 -4.31
C LYS A 125 -17.10 -7.64 -3.29
N TYR A 126 -16.54 -6.70 -2.53
CA TYR A 126 -15.46 -6.96 -1.57
C TYR A 126 -15.92 -6.63 -0.17
N GLU A 127 -15.58 -7.49 0.78
CA GLU A 127 -15.71 -7.19 2.21
C GLU A 127 -14.56 -6.27 2.63
N ILE A 128 -14.90 -5.12 3.19
CA ILE A 128 -13.91 -4.16 3.70
C ILE A 128 -13.73 -4.40 5.20
N VAL A 129 -12.57 -4.92 5.59
CA VAL A 129 -12.29 -5.36 6.96
C VAL A 129 -11.43 -4.32 7.66
N THR A 130 -12.00 -3.65 8.65
CA THR A 130 -11.28 -2.66 9.48
C THR A 130 -11.06 -3.14 10.91
N ASP A 131 -11.80 -4.14 11.40
CA ASP A 131 -11.56 -4.69 12.75
C ASP A 131 -10.31 -5.58 12.73
N LEU A 132 -9.35 -5.26 13.60
CA LEU A 132 -8.11 -6.03 13.75
C LEU A 132 -8.34 -7.47 14.21
N ALA A 133 -9.45 -7.74 14.89
CA ALA A 133 -9.80 -9.10 15.32
C ALA A 133 -10.11 -10.02 14.13
N ASP A 134 -10.57 -9.45 13.02
CA ASP A 134 -10.93 -10.17 11.80
C ASP A 134 -9.79 -10.19 10.75
N ILE A 135 -8.65 -9.52 11.05
CA ILE A 135 -7.46 -9.49 10.18
C ILE A 135 -6.43 -10.51 10.68
N PRO A 136 -5.97 -11.43 9.85
CA PRO A 136 -4.87 -12.33 10.21
C PRO A 136 -3.66 -11.55 10.72
N ARG A 137 -3.07 -11.98 11.84
CA ARG A 137 -2.01 -11.25 12.55
C ARG A 137 -0.84 -10.87 11.64
N GLU A 138 -0.47 -11.75 10.72
CA GLU A 138 0.62 -11.54 9.76
C GLU A 138 0.31 -10.48 8.70
N LEU A 139 -0.99 -10.18 8.46
CA LEU A 139 -1.46 -9.16 7.50
C LEU A 139 -1.91 -7.86 8.21
N ALA A 140 -1.97 -7.87 9.53
CA ALA A 140 -2.50 -6.74 10.30
C ALA A 140 -1.61 -5.49 10.32
N GLY A 141 -0.34 -5.57 9.88
CA GLY A 141 0.57 -4.43 9.77
C GLY A 141 0.89 -3.72 11.09
N GLN A 142 0.70 -4.38 12.25
CA GLN A 142 0.75 -3.76 13.59
C GLN A 142 2.15 -3.65 14.17
N HIS A 143 3.18 -4.22 13.51
CA HIS A 143 4.53 -4.20 14.08
C HIS A 143 5.04 -2.75 14.18
N PRO A 144 5.63 -2.32 15.32
CA PRO A 144 6.13 -0.95 15.50
C PRO A 144 7.23 -0.59 14.49
N ASP A 145 8.03 -1.56 14.06
CA ASP A 145 9.09 -1.36 13.07
C ASP A 145 8.59 -1.34 11.61
N ASN A 146 7.31 -1.60 11.37
CA ASN A 146 6.74 -1.40 10.04
C ASN A 146 6.79 0.10 9.70
N PRO A 147 7.41 0.51 8.59
CA PRO A 147 7.56 1.93 8.24
C PRO A 147 6.26 2.73 8.27
N VAL A 148 5.13 2.11 7.92
CA VAL A 148 3.82 2.76 7.99
C VAL A 148 3.44 3.23 9.41
N ASN A 149 3.99 2.58 10.44
CA ASN A 149 3.75 2.93 11.85
C ASN A 149 4.84 3.85 12.45
N ARG A 150 5.89 4.16 11.68
CA ARG A 150 7.03 4.98 12.15
C ARG A 150 6.87 6.46 11.84
N VAL A 151 5.91 6.84 11.00
CA VAL A 151 5.57 8.24 10.76
C VAL A 151 4.83 8.83 11.97
N ARG A 152 4.83 10.15 12.11
CA ARG A 152 4.32 10.87 13.30
C ARG A 152 2.90 10.46 13.70
N GLY A 153 1.96 10.51 12.76
CA GLY A 153 0.54 10.15 12.95
C GLY A 153 0.26 8.67 12.72
N LYS A 154 1.31 7.83 12.55
CA LYS A 154 1.19 6.42 12.18
C LYS A 154 0.44 6.23 10.86
N GLY A 155 0.09 4.99 10.51
CA GLY A 155 -0.58 4.77 9.23
C GLY A 155 -1.43 3.52 9.16
N VAL A 156 -1.89 3.28 7.93
CA VAL A 156 -2.76 2.16 7.54
C VAL A 156 -2.00 1.26 6.57
N GLN A 157 -2.03 -0.05 6.81
CA GLN A 157 -1.64 -1.06 5.84
C GLN A 157 -2.89 -1.60 5.16
N ILE A 158 -2.97 -1.48 3.84
CA ILE A 158 -4.09 -2.00 3.04
C ILE A 158 -3.60 -3.23 2.30
N GLU A 159 -4.19 -4.38 2.62
CA GLU A 159 -3.96 -5.64 1.96
C GLU A 159 -5.00 -5.85 0.85
N VAL A 160 -4.54 -5.82 -0.39
CA VAL A 160 -5.39 -5.92 -1.58
C VAL A 160 -5.34 -7.35 -2.13
N PRO A 161 -6.49 -8.05 -2.23
CA PRO A 161 -6.52 -9.43 -2.73
C PRO A 161 -6.18 -9.51 -4.23
N ALA A 162 -5.67 -10.65 -4.68
CA ALA A 162 -5.38 -10.89 -6.08
C ALA A 162 -6.59 -10.66 -7.00
N ALA A 163 -7.79 -11.04 -6.55
CA ALA A 163 -9.03 -10.85 -7.31
C ALA A 163 -9.32 -9.37 -7.64
N LEU A 164 -8.94 -8.42 -6.75
CA LEU A 164 -9.12 -6.99 -7.01
C LEU A 164 -8.09 -6.47 -8.03
N ARG A 165 -6.88 -7.00 -8.02
CA ARG A 165 -5.76 -6.57 -8.88
C ARG A 165 -5.79 -7.21 -10.28
N TRP A 166 -6.61 -8.26 -10.47
CA TRP A 166 -6.73 -9.02 -11.72
C TRP A 166 -7.75 -8.39 -12.67
N HIS A 167 -7.40 -8.25 -13.95
CA HIS A 167 -8.30 -7.80 -14.99
C HIS A 167 -9.02 -9.00 -15.62
N TYR A 168 -10.27 -9.22 -15.23
CA TYR A 168 -11.04 -10.41 -15.62
C TYR A 168 -11.28 -10.52 -17.13
N ASP A 169 -11.58 -9.42 -17.82
CA ASP A 169 -11.87 -9.43 -19.25
C ASP A 169 -10.62 -9.76 -20.08
N HIS A 170 -9.47 -9.25 -19.67
CA HIS A 170 -8.20 -9.52 -20.32
C HIS A 170 -7.48 -10.76 -19.79
N LYS A 171 -7.95 -11.35 -18.70
CA LYS A 171 -7.32 -12.51 -18.00
C LYS A 171 -5.84 -12.29 -17.70
N GLN A 172 -5.51 -11.09 -17.24
CA GLN A 172 -4.15 -10.65 -16.90
C GLN A 172 -4.16 -9.72 -15.69
N TRP A 173 -2.99 -9.41 -15.18
CA TRP A 173 -2.84 -8.37 -14.16
C TRP A 173 -3.09 -6.98 -14.74
N SER A 174 -3.66 -6.09 -13.93
CA SER A 174 -3.99 -4.71 -14.35
C SER A 174 -2.76 -3.82 -14.65
N ASP A 175 -1.56 -4.28 -14.33
CA ASP A 175 -0.28 -3.64 -14.67
C ASP A 175 0.40 -4.24 -15.91
N THR A 176 -0.24 -5.20 -16.58
CA THR A 176 0.30 -5.78 -17.82
C THR A 176 0.29 -4.74 -18.93
N PRO A 177 1.41 -4.53 -19.63
CA PRO A 177 1.49 -3.53 -20.69
C PRO A 177 0.38 -3.73 -21.76
N GLY A 178 -0.34 -2.63 -22.07
CA GLY A 178 -1.43 -2.64 -23.05
C GLY A 178 -2.78 -3.16 -22.56
N VAL A 179 -2.87 -3.65 -21.32
CA VAL A 179 -4.14 -4.13 -20.74
C VAL A 179 -4.95 -2.98 -20.13
N GLY A 180 -4.27 -2.10 -19.41
CA GLY A 180 -4.92 -1.05 -18.61
C GLY A 180 -5.43 -1.57 -17.26
N ARG A 181 -5.89 -0.65 -16.42
CA ARG A 181 -6.41 -0.99 -15.10
C ARG A 181 -7.81 -1.60 -15.19
N ALA A 182 -8.06 -2.61 -14.38
CA ALA A 182 -9.39 -3.17 -14.21
C ALA A 182 -10.33 -2.16 -13.52
N PRO A 183 -11.65 -2.14 -13.84
CA PRO A 183 -12.59 -1.20 -13.24
C PRO A 183 -12.59 -1.18 -11.70
N GLN A 184 -12.38 -2.32 -11.05
CA GLN A 184 -12.29 -2.40 -9.59
C GLN A 184 -10.99 -1.79 -9.04
N VAL A 185 -9.91 -1.76 -9.82
CA VAL A 185 -8.66 -1.05 -9.45
C VAL A 185 -8.88 0.46 -9.53
N ASP A 186 -9.54 0.94 -10.59
CA ASP A 186 -9.89 2.36 -10.71
C ASP A 186 -10.84 2.79 -9.59
N ALA A 187 -11.85 1.98 -9.26
CA ALA A 187 -12.78 2.25 -8.16
C ALA A 187 -12.05 2.33 -6.80
N LEU A 188 -11.07 1.45 -6.54
CA LEU A 188 -10.22 1.51 -5.35
C LEU A 188 -9.43 2.82 -5.29
N ILE A 189 -8.75 3.18 -6.39
CA ILE A 189 -7.93 4.39 -6.47
C ILE A 189 -8.79 5.65 -6.26
N GLU A 190 -9.95 5.74 -6.91
CA GLU A 190 -10.86 6.89 -6.76
C GLU A 190 -11.40 7.02 -5.34
N ALA A 191 -11.84 5.92 -4.73
CA ALA A 191 -12.37 5.92 -3.37
C ALA A 191 -11.29 6.27 -2.34
N LEU A 192 -10.08 5.70 -2.50
CA LEU A 192 -8.94 6.01 -1.65
C LEU A 192 -8.51 7.47 -1.80
N SER A 193 -8.52 8.01 -3.02
CA SER A 193 -8.21 9.42 -3.26
C SER A 193 -9.22 10.34 -2.57
N ARG A 194 -10.51 10.07 -2.68
CA ARG A 194 -11.55 10.83 -1.95
C ARG A 194 -11.39 10.74 -0.44
N ALA A 195 -11.08 9.55 0.08
CA ALA A 195 -10.83 9.39 1.51
C ALA A 195 -9.66 10.25 1.98
N ILE A 196 -8.58 10.32 1.20
CA ILE A 196 -7.40 11.14 1.50
C ILE A 196 -7.74 12.63 1.46
N GLU A 197 -8.45 13.09 0.43
CA GLU A 197 -8.86 14.50 0.28
C GLU A 197 -9.77 14.96 1.43
N CYS A 198 -10.60 14.07 1.96
CA CYS A 198 -11.52 14.36 3.07
C CYS A 198 -10.89 14.08 4.46
N TRP A 199 -9.69 13.51 4.52
CA TRP A 199 -9.00 13.32 5.78
C TRP A 199 -8.45 14.65 6.28
N ALA A 200 -9.11 15.23 7.30
CA ALA A 200 -8.56 16.37 8.01
C ALA A 200 -7.32 15.92 8.78
N ILE A 201 -6.16 16.40 8.39
CA ILE A 201 -4.93 16.27 9.18
C ILE A 201 -5.12 17.23 10.36
N ASP A 202 -5.91 16.82 11.33
CA ASP A 202 -5.96 17.54 12.61
C ASP A 202 -4.56 17.47 13.19
N ALA A 203 -4.04 18.65 13.50
CA ALA A 203 -2.71 18.80 14.09
C ALA A 203 -2.59 17.87 15.31
N VAL A 204 -1.82 16.79 15.14
CA VAL A 204 -1.42 15.88 16.22
C VAL A 204 -0.39 16.56 17.10
#